data_e7019a34bc19e5d511fe84ed684bc900
#
_entry.id   e7019a34bc19e5d511fe84ed684bc900
#
_cell.length_a   1.000
_cell.length_b   1.000
_cell.length_c   1.000
_cell.angle_alpha   90.00
_cell.angle_beta   90.00
_cell.angle_gamma   90.00
#
_symmetry.space_group_name_H-M   'P 1'
#
loop_
_entity.id
_entity.type
_entity.pdbx_description
1 polymer ?
#
loop_
_entity_poly.entity_id
_entity_poly.type
_entity_poly.pdbx_seq_one_letter_code
_entity_poly.pdbx_strand_id
1 'polypeptide(L)'
;MQTKTSTTIGFIGLGLIGGSIAKAIRQYYPDYQILAFDKSRETLALAMQDGTIDISCTAIDEQFSHCSYLFLCAPISYNNAYLSQLKDLIHPDCILTDVGSVKTAIHEEITRLGLDANFIGGHPMAGSEKSGFANSKAHLIENAYYILTPSDKVSSEKLEDYRCFVQSLKALPIVLDYRLHDTVTGTISHLPHIIASCLVNFVKSTDTKEELMKLLAAGGFKDITRIASSSPIMWQQICLKNKDNISRILDAYIEELNRAKISIDAGNERELFSFFESSRDYRNSMPDHSAGPIKKIFALYCDIIDEAG
;
A
#
# COMPACT_ATOMS: atom_id res chain seq x y z
N MET A 1 41.70 -0.60 -10.07
CA MET A 1 40.41 0.14 -10.00
C MET A 1 39.32 -0.91 -10.12
N GLN A 2 38.69 -1.29 -9.00
CA GLN A 2 37.45 -2.08 -9.05
C GLN A 2 36.40 -1.18 -9.70
N THR A 3 35.88 -1.57 -10.84
CA THR A 3 34.71 -0.96 -11.44
C THR A 3 33.55 -1.10 -10.43
N LYS A 4 33.16 0.01 -9.82
CA LYS A 4 31.97 0.09 -8.98
C LYS A 4 30.80 -0.31 -9.88
N THR A 5 30.35 -1.56 -9.79
CA THR A 5 29.15 -2.01 -10.51
C THR A 5 28.00 -1.10 -10.06
N SER A 6 27.47 -0.33 -11.00
CA SER A 6 26.33 0.55 -10.72
C SER A 6 25.15 -0.32 -10.25
N THR A 7 24.52 0.04 -9.13
CA THR A 7 23.32 -0.65 -8.65
C THR A 7 22.22 -0.54 -9.71
N THR A 8 21.65 -1.67 -10.09
CA THR A 8 20.57 -1.74 -11.09
C THR A 8 19.24 -2.01 -10.40
N ILE A 9 18.23 -1.24 -10.74
CA ILE A 9 16.88 -1.35 -10.18
C ILE A 9 15.88 -1.59 -11.30
N GLY A 10 15.08 -2.65 -11.15
CA GLY A 10 14.06 -3.04 -12.11
C GLY A 10 12.65 -2.68 -11.63
N PHE A 11 11.81 -2.25 -12.55
CA PHE A 11 10.39 -2.00 -12.32
C PHE A 11 9.53 -2.83 -13.28
N ILE A 12 8.54 -3.54 -12.72
CA ILE A 12 7.48 -4.19 -13.49
C ILE A 12 6.20 -3.41 -13.24
N GLY A 13 5.90 -2.48 -14.14
CA GLY A 13 4.82 -1.49 -14.02
C GLY A 13 5.31 -0.12 -13.53
N LEU A 14 4.93 0.93 -14.25
CA LEU A 14 5.24 2.33 -13.93
C LEU A 14 3.95 3.15 -13.79
N GLY A 15 3.08 2.73 -12.87
CA GLY A 15 1.91 3.52 -12.50
C GLY A 15 2.27 4.71 -11.59
N LEU A 16 1.28 5.22 -10.85
CA LEU A 16 1.49 6.29 -9.87
C LEU A 16 2.56 5.94 -8.85
N ILE A 17 2.47 4.77 -8.20
CA ILE A 17 3.36 4.37 -7.11
C ILE A 17 4.73 3.96 -7.67
N GLY A 18 4.79 3.06 -8.64
CA GLY A 18 6.07 2.64 -9.24
C GLY A 18 6.84 3.80 -9.84
N GLY A 19 6.16 4.70 -10.56
CA GLY A 19 6.76 5.93 -11.08
C GLY A 19 7.25 6.87 -9.98
N SER A 20 6.53 7.00 -8.86
CA SER A 20 6.93 7.84 -7.74
C SER A 20 8.18 7.29 -7.03
N ILE A 21 8.25 5.98 -6.83
CA ILE A 21 9.44 5.33 -6.27
C ILE A 21 10.63 5.49 -7.23
N ALA A 22 10.43 5.25 -8.53
CA ALA A 22 11.49 5.41 -9.54
C ALA A 22 12.03 6.86 -9.57
N LYS A 23 11.14 7.86 -9.50
CA LYS A 23 11.52 9.27 -9.40
C LYS A 23 12.26 9.60 -8.10
N ALA A 24 11.84 9.06 -6.97
CA ALA A 24 12.54 9.22 -5.71
C ALA A 24 13.95 8.59 -5.77
N ILE A 25 14.07 7.38 -6.35
CA ILE A 25 15.37 6.75 -6.56
C ILE A 25 16.25 7.61 -7.46
N ARG A 26 15.75 8.12 -8.59
CA ARG A 26 16.51 9.01 -9.48
C ARG A 26 16.96 10.29 -8.76
N GLN A 27 16.14 10.83 -7.88
CA GLN A 27 16.47 12.05 -7.11
C GLN A 27 17.59 11.81 -6.09
N TYR A 28 17.55 10.70 -5.34
CA TYR A 28 18.50 10.42 -4.26
C TYR A 28 19.72 9.59 -4.71
N TYR A 29 19.58 8.86 -5.81
CA TYR A 29 20.62 7.98 -6.37
C TYR A 29 20.75 8.17 -7.90
N PRO A 30 21.25 9.33 -8.36
CA PRO A 30 21.31 9.67 -9.78
C PRO A 30 22.16 8.70 -10.60
N ASP A 31 23.15 8.03 -9.97
CA ASP A 31 24.05 7.09 -10.62
C ASP A 31 23.50 5.65 -10.73
N TYR A 32 22.33 5.37 -10.13
CA TYR A 32 21.72 4.05 -10.25
C TYR A 32 21.10 3.87 -11.64
N GLN A 33 21.28 2.68 -12.20
CA GLN A 33 20.63 2.32 -13.45
C GLN A 33 19.21 1.84 -13.18
N ILE A 34 18.23 2.44 -13.84
CA ILE A 34 16.82 2.07 -13.68
C ILE A 34 16.29 1.53 -14.99
N LEU A 35 15.84 0.27 -14.98
CA LEU A 35 15.14 -0.34 -16.11
C LEU A 35 13.67 -0.61 -15.75
N ALA A 36 12.80 -0.53 -16.75
CA ALA A 36 11.39 -0.76 -16.52
C ALA A 36 10.69 -1.49 -17.67
N PHE A 37 9.76 -2.36 -17.29
CA PHE A 37 8.77 -2.93 -18.18
C PHE A 37 7.39 -2.37 -17.80
N ASP A 38 6.64 -1.94 -18.80
CA ASP A 38 5.21 -1.60 -18.66
C ASP A 38 4.48 -2.02 -19.94
N LYS A 39 3.20 -2.40 -19.80
CA LYS A 39 2.35 -2.71 -20.97
C LYS A 39 2.12 -1.50 -21.86
N SER A 40 2.12 -0.31 -21.29
CA SER A 40 1.96 0.96 -22.00
C SER A 40 3.32 1.45 -22.51
N ARG A 41 3.53 1.37 -23.81
CA ARG A 41 4.71 1.96 -24.46
C ARG A 41 4.77 3.47 -24.27
N GLU A 42 3.64 4.13 -24.18
CA GLU A 42 3.55 5.56 -23.91
C GLU A 42 4.09 5.90 -22.51
N THR A 43 3.74 5.11 -21.50
CA THR A 43 4.29 5.24 -20.14
C THR A 43 5.81 5.14 -20.15
N LEU A 44 6.36 4.13 -20.83
CA LEU A 44 7.81 3.94 -20.95
C LEU A 44 8.48 5.12 -21.67
N ALA A 45 7.88 5.60 -22.76
CA ALA A 45 8.40 6.74 -23.51
C ALA A 45 8.43 8.01 -22.66
N LEU A 46 7.38 8.29 -21.88
CA LEU A 46 7.34 9.42 -20.95
C LEU A 46 8.42 9.29 -19.85
N ALA A 47 8.60 8.10 -19.29
CA ALA A 47 9.59 7.86 -18.24
C ALA A 47 11.04 7.97 -18.75
N MET A 48 11.29 7.60 -20.00
CA MET A 48 12.58 7.84 -20.68
C MET A 48 12.80 9.33 -20.94
N GLN A 49 11.77 10.01 -21.42
CA GLN A 49 11.85 11.44 -21.78
C GLN A 49 12.11 12.33 -20.56
N ASP A 50 11.53 12.03 -19.40
CA ASP A 50 11.75 12.79 -18.17
C ASP A 50 12.98 12.33 -17.36
N GLY A 51 13.74 11.36 -17.89
CA GLY A 51 14.96 10.87 -17.28
C GLY A 51 14.77 10.00 -16.04
N THR A 52 13.55 9.54 -15.78
CA THR A 52 13.27 8.65 -14.62
C THR A 52 13.90 7.29 -14.81
N ILE A 53 13.84 6.71 -16.03
CA ILE A 53 14.42 5.40 -16.34
C ILE A 53 15.50 5.54 -17.42
N ASP A 54 16.48 4.63 -17.42
CA ASP A 54 17.57 4.57 -18.39
C ASP A 54 17.28 3.56 -19.50
N ILE A 55 16.52 2.49 -19.18
CA ILE A 55 16.23 1.40 -20.11
C ILE A 55 14.73 1.10 -20.10
N SER A 56 14.13 1.15 -21.28
CA SER A 56 12.75 0.74 -21.52
C SER A 56 12.72 -0.69 -22.08
N CYS A 57 12.19 -1.64 -21.30
CA CYS A 57 12.13 -3.05 -21.67
C CYS A 57 10.78 -3.37 -22.33
N THR A 58 10.83 -4.08 -23.46
CA THR A 58 9.63 -4.54 -24.19
C THR A 58 9.14 -5.91 -23.74
N ALA A 59 9.94 -6.64 -22.97
CA ALA A 59 9.65 -7.94 -22.38
C ALA A 59 10.32 -8.03 -20.99
N ILE A 60 9.89 -9.03 -20.22
CA ILE A 60 10.57 -9.45 -18.99
C ILE A 60 11.53 -10.56 -19.39
N ASP A 61 12.82 -10.25 -19.46
CA ASP A 61 13.88 -11.10 -19.94
C ASP A 61 15.16 -11.02 -19.09
N GLU A 62 16.27 -11.53 -19.57
CA GLU A 62 17.54 -11.60 -18.85
C GLU A 62 18.10 -10.25 -18.36
N GLN A 63 17.62 -9.12 -18.89
CA GLN A 63 18.04 -7.80 -18.41
C GLN A 63 17.68 -7.60 -16.92
N PHE A 64 16.59 -8.23 -16.45
CA PHE A 64 16.16 -8.16 -15.06
C PHE A 64 17.00 -9.03 -14.11
N SER A 65 17.81 -9.96 -14.60
CA SER A 65 18.65 -10.83 -13.77
C SER A 65 19.77 -10.08 -13.04
N HIS A 66 20.12 -8.87 -13.50
CA HIS A 66 21.17 -8.05 -12.91
C HIS A 66 20.65 -7.04 -11.88
N CYS A 67 19.34 -7.05 -11.59
CA CYS A 67 18.74 -6.13 -10.63
C CYS A 67 19.14 -6.46 -9.20
N SER A 68 19.61 -5.45 -8.46
CA SER A 68 19.76 -5.51 -7.00
C SER A 68 18.41 -5.41 -6.29
N TYR A 69 17.50 -4.60 -6.84
CA TYR A 69 16.12 -4.46 -6.39
C TYR A 69 15.17 -4.59 -7.56
N LEU A 70 14.10 -5.35 -7.38
CA LEU A 70 13.07 -5.55 -8.40
C LEU A 70 11.68 -5.27 -7.83
N PHE A 71 11.03 -4.22 -8.33
CA PHE A 71 9.75 -3.74 -7.88
C PHE A 71 8.60 -4.24 -8.76
N LEU A 72 7.65 -4.97 -8.17
CA LEU A 72 6.39 -5.36 -8.79
C LEU A 72 5.35 -4.28 -8.52
N CYS A 73 5.13 -3.39 -9.47
CA CYS A 73 4.23 -2.24 -9.35
C CYS A 73 3.00 -2.35 -10.28
N ALA A 74 2.81 -3.50 -10.91
CA ALA A 74 1.62 -3.78 -11.72
C ALA A 74 0.39 -4.07 -10.83
N PRO A 75 -0.84 -3.98 -11.36
CA PRO A 75 -2.03 -4.43 -10.67
C PRO A 75 -1.90 -5.88 -10.20
N ILE A 76 -2.45 -6.19 -9.01
CA ILE A 76 -2.31 -7.50 -8.34
C ILE A 76 -2.67 -8.68 -9.26
N SER A 77 -3.67 -8.50 -10.14
CA SER A 77 -4.11 -9.53 -11.08
C SER A 77 -3.05 -9.95 -12.12
N TYR A 78 -2.05 -9.10 -12.38
CA TYR A 78 -0.97 -9.38 -13.32
C TYR A 78 0.31 -9.86 -12.64
N ASN A 79 0.50 -9.56 -11.36
CA ASN A 79 1.74 -9.88 -10.64
C ASN A 79 2.05 -11.38 -10.67
N ASN A 80 1.06 -12.26 -10.52
CA ASN A 80 1.29 -13.71 -10.58
C ASN A 80 1.87 -14.17 -11.93
N ALA A 81 1.37 -13.61 -13.04
CA ALA A 81 1.89 -13.92 -14.37
C ALA A 81 3.33 -13.39 -14.57
N TYR A 82 3.63 -12.22 -14.02
CA TYR A 82 4.97 -11.64 -14.07
C TYR A 82 5.95 -12.37 -13.15
N LEU A 83 5.53 -12.78 -11.95
CA LEU A 83 6.35 -13.59 -11.05
C LEU A 83 6.77 -14.90 -11.68
N SER A 84 5.87 -15.56 -12.44
CA SER A 84 6.18 -16.80 -13.15
C SER A 84 7.25 -16.61 -14.25
N GLN A 85 7.31 -15.43 -14.87
CA GLN A 85 8.36 -15.10 -15.86
C GLN A 85 9.68 -14.72 -15.18
N LEU A 86 9.62 -14.09 -14.03
CA LEU A 86 10.78 -13.61 -13.29
C LEU A 86 11.49 -14.70 -12.49
N LYS A 87 10.80 -15.77 -12.13
CA LYS A 87 11.26 -16.74 -11.14
C LYS A 87 12.66 -17.32 -11.46
N ASP A 88 12.95 -17.57 -12.73
CA ASP A 88 14.23 -18.15 -13.18
C ASP A 88 15.28 -17.06 -13.50
N LEU A 89 14.91 -15.78 -13.43
CA LEU A 89 15.77 -14.63 -13.68
C LEU A 89 16.28 -13.96 -12.39
N ILE A 90 15.62 -14.19 -11.26
CA ILE A 90 15.97 -13.49 -10.01
C ILE A 90 17.25 -14.05 -9.42
N HIS A 91 18.27 -13.17 -9.31
CA HIS A 91 19.52 -13.52 -8.65
C HIS A 91 19.31 -13.75 -7.15
N PRO A 92 20.02 -14.70 -6.50
CA PRO A 92 19.91 -14.94 -5.05
C PRO A 92 20.06 -13.68 -4.19
N ASP A 93 20.89 -12.71 -4.58
CA ASP A 93 21.08 -11.47 -3.81
C ASP A 93 20.07 -10.38 -4.14
N CYS A 94 19.25 -10.55 -5.18
CA CYS A 94 18.21 -9.59 -5.52
C CYS A 94 17.14 -9.51 -4.43
N ILE A 95 16.74 -8.30 -4.08
CA ILE A 95 15.55 -8.06 -3.26
C ILE A 95 14.36 -7.84 -4.19
N LEU A 96 13.45 -8.81 -4.19
CA LEU A 96 12.16 -8.73 -4.86
C LEU A 96 11.15 -8.10 -3.93
N THR A 97 10.42 -7.09 -4.40
CA THR A 97 9.41 -6.40 -3.61
C THR A 97 8.19 -6.05 -4.45
N ASP A 98 7.06 -5.78 -3.81
CA ASP A 98 5.87 -5.23 -4.46
C ASP A 98 5.45 -3.91 -3.79
N VAL A 99 4.34 -3.32 -4.25
CA VAL A 99 3.77 -2.09 -3.69
C VAL A 99 2.25 -2.21 -3.45
N GLY A 100 1.74 -3.42 -3.42
CA GLY A 100 0.30 -3.70 -3.31
C GLY A 100 -0.28 -3.37 -1.94
N SER A 101 -1.59 -3.15 -1.90
CA SER A 101 -2.34 -2.86 -0.66
C SER A 101 -2.79 -4.11 0.10
N VAL A 102 -2.56 -5.31 -0.44
CA VAL A 102 -2.85 -6.62 0.18
C VAL A 102 -1.62 -7.50 0.04
N LYS A 103 -1.24 -8.19 1.10
CA LYS A 103 0.02 -8.94 1.17
C LYS A 103 -0.14 -10.45 1.16
N THR A 104 -1.20 -11.00 1.77
CA THR A 104 -1.35 -12.47 1.90
C THR A 104 -1.26 -13.17 0.54
N ALA A 105 -2.02 -12.70 -0.45
CA ALA A 105 -2.09 -13.36 -1.75
C ALA A 105 -0.75 -13.36 -2.52
N ILE A 106 0.07 -12.33 -2.39
CA ILE A 106 1.38 -12.30 -3.04
C ILE A 106 2.39 -13.16 -2.30
N HIS A 107 2.36 -13.19 -0.96
CA HIS A 107 3.21 -14.07 -0.16
C HIS A 107 2.94 -15.57 -0.47
N GLU A 108 1.67 -15.95 -0.58
CA GLU A 108 1.30 -17.32 -0.99
C GLU A 108 1.88 -17.69 -2.37
N GLU A 109 1.80 -16.77 -3.32
CA GLU A 109 2.36 -16.99 -4.66
C GLU A 109 3.89 -17.04 -4.65
N ILE A 110 4.56 -16.18 -3.88
CA ILE A 110 6.01 -16.20 -3.66
C ILE A 110 6.46 -17.55 -3.08
N THR A 111 5.78 -18.05 -2.06
CA THR A 111 6.07 -19.38 -1.46
C THR A 111 5.87 -20.49 -2.48
N ARG A 112 4.79 -20.44 -3.25
CA ARG A 112 4.50 -21.43 -4.31
C ARG A 112 5.60 -21.47 -5.39
N LEU A 113 6.23 -20.32 -5.67
CA LEU A 113 7.31 -20.21 -6.66
C LEU A 113 8.70 -20.44 -6.08
N GLY A 114 8.85 -20.58 -4.76
CA GLY A 114 10.14 -20.79 -4.09
C GLY A 114 11.01 -19.52 -4.02
N LEU A 115 10.41 -18.34 -4.03
CA LEU A 115 11.09 -17.05 -4.02
C LEU A 115 11.17 -16.41 -2.63
N ASP A 116 10.85 -17.16 -1.57
CA ASP A 116 10.81 -16.67 -0.18
C ASP A 116 12.10 -16.04 0.30
N ALA A 117 13.26 -16.52 -0.17
CA ALA A 117 14.55 -15.97 0.23
C ALA A 117 14.86 -14.59 -0.38
N ASN A 118 14.07 -14.17 -1.36
CA ASN A 118 14.25 -12.90 -2.06
C ASN A 118 13.18 -11.86 -1.75
N PHE A 119 12.01 -12.26 -1.22
CA PHE A 119 10.84 -11.41 -1.20
C PHE A 119 10.62 -10.68 0.11
N ILE A 120 10.58 -9.37 0.03
CA ILE A 120 10.10 -8.48 1.09
C ILE A 120 8.94 -7.67 0.50
N GLY A 121 7.72 -8.01 0.88
CA GLY A 121 6.56 -7.27 0.42
C GLY A 121 6.62 -5.81 0.87
N GLY A 122 6.17 -4.90 0.03
CA GLY A 122 6.13 -3.48 0.31
C GLY A 122 4.71 -2.92 0.22
N HIS A 123 4.39 -1.94 1.04
CA HIS A 123 3.16 -1.16 0.92
C HIS A 123 3.42 0.28 1.36
N PRO A 124 3.72 1.19 0.44
CA PRO A 124 3.73 2.61 0.76
C PRO A 124 2.30 3.07 1.08
N MET A 125 2.10 3.56 2.32
CA MET A 125 0.81 4.11 2.77
C MET A 125 0.60 5.51 2.17
N ALA A 126 0.74 5.60 0.85
CA ALA A 126 0.65 6.82 0.06
C ALA A 126 -0.13 6.54 -1.23
N GLY A 127 -0.84 7.55 -1.70
CA GLY A 127 -1.63 7.46 -2.92
C GLY A 127 -2.35 8.75 -3.24
N SER A 128 -3.06 8.76 -4.34
CA SER A 128 -3.99 9.83 -4.71
C SER A 128 -5.12 9.26 -5.54
N GLU A 129 -6.15 10.07 -5.78
CA GLU A 129 -7.27 9.73 -6.68
C GLU A 129 -6.83 9.65 -8.15
N LYS A 130 -5.66 10.21 -8.47
CA LYS A 130 -5.08 10.18 -9.81
C LYS A 130 -4.31 8.89 -10.04
N SER A 131 -4.23 8.44 -11.27
CA SER A 131 -3.51 7.23 -11.68
C SER A 131 -2.50 7.52 -12.80
N GLY A 132 -1.63 6.55 -13.06
CA GLY A 132 -0.65 6.60 -14.15
C GLY A 132 0.63 7.36 -13.82
N PHE A 133 1.65 7.12 -14.65
CA PHE A 133 3.00 7.68 -14.51
C PHE A 133 3.03 9.22 -14.55
N ALA A 134 2.22 9.82 -15.40
CA ALA A 134 2.16 11.29 -15.54
C ALA A 134 1.78 12.03 -14.24
N ASN A 135 1.15 11.33 -13.28
CA ASN A 135 0.80 11.88 -11.97
C ASN A 135 1.79 11.49 -10.87
N SER A 136 2.84 10.70 -11.19
CA SER A 136 3.85 10.29 -10.22
C SER A 136 4.75 11.44 -9.80
N LYS A 137 5.17 11.44 -8.54
CA LYS A 137 6.01 12.48 -7.95
C LYS A 137 6.97 11.86 -6.93
N ALA A 138 8.24 12.25 -6.94
CA ALA A 138 9.25 11.74 -6.00
C ALA A 138 8.80 11.88 -4.53
N HIS A 139 8.25 13.04 -4.18
CA HIS A 139 7.80 13.33 -2.82
C HIS A 139 6.51 12.61 -2.37
N LEU A 140 5.89 11.81 -3.23
CA LEU A 140 4.65 11.09 -2.86
C LEU A 140 4.86 10.13 -1.69
N ILE A 141 6.06 9.55 -1.59
CA ILE A 141 6.42 8.60 -0.53
C ILE A 141 7.19 9.25 0.64
N GLU A 142 7.58 10.52 0.52
CA GLU A 142 8.31 11.22 1.58
C GLU A 142 7.43 11.39 2.83
N ASN A 143 7.99 11.03 3.98
CA ASN A 143 7.29 11.01 5.28
C ASN A 143 6.06 10.10 5.34
N ALA A 144 5.82 9.29 4.31
CA ALA A 144 4.78 8.26 4.34
C ALA A 144 5.30 7.00 5.05
N TYR A 145 4.45 6.35 5.83
CA TYR A 145 4.76 5.01 6.31
C TYR A 145 4.91 4.07 5.11
N TYR A 146 5.94 3.25 5.16
CA TYR A 146 6.20 2.22 4.16
C TYR A 146 6.28 0.87 4.86
N ILE A 147 5.22 0.07 4.77
CA ILE A 147 5.16 -1.20 5.45
C ILE A 147 6.00 -2.22 4.68
N LEU A 148 6.86 -2.93 5.40
CA LEU A 148 7.69 -4.03 4.91
C LEU A 148 7.18 -5.33 5.51
N THR A 149 6.93 -6.32 4.66
CA THR A 149 6.49 -7.64 5.09
C THR A 149 7.47 -8.69 4.57
N PRO A 150 8.52 -9.06 5.36
CA PRO A 150 9.49 -10.06 4.92
C PRO A 150 8.83 -11.44 4.84
N SER A 151 9.25 -12.24 3.85
CA SER A 151 8.95 -13.67 3.83
C SER A 151 9.81 -14.42 4.84
N ASP A 152 9.36 -15.61 5.28
CA ASP A 152 9.96 -16.38 6.36
C ASP A 152 11.44 -16.75 6.13
N LYS A 153 11.92 -16.80 4.89
CA LYS A 153 13.29 -17.18 4.53
C LYS A 153 14.20 -15.99 4.19
N VAL A 154 13.70 -14.77 4.29
CA VAL A 154 14.52 -13.57 4.09
C VAL A 154 15.52 -13.45 5.25
N SER A 155 16.80 -13.24 4.93
CA SER A 155 17.81 -12.99 5.95
C SER A 155 17.61 -11.62 6.62
N SER A 156 18.00 -11.53 7.90
CA SER A 156 17.97 -10.26 8.63
C SER A 156 18.81 -9.17 7.95
N GLU A 157 19.90 -9.54 7.30
CA GLU A 157 20.77 -8.63 6.54
C GLU A 157 20.00 -8.02 5.35
N LYS A 158 19.35 -8.84 4.53
CA LYS A 158 18.54 -8.35 3.39
C LYS A 158 17.39 -7.44 3.85
N LEU A 159 16.74 -7.81 4.95
CA LEU A 159 15.67 -6.99 5.51
C LEU A 159 16.18 -5.62 5.96
N GLU A 160 17.33 -5.60 6.66
CA GLU A 160 17.93 -4.36 7.12
C GLU A 160 18.41 -3.49 5.96
N ASP A 161 19.04 -4.08 4.93
CA ASP A 161 19.45 -3.39 3.72
C ASP A 161 18.25 -2.71 3.04
N TYR A 162 17.16 -3.46 2.87
CA TYR A 162 15.95 -2.89 2.24
C TYR A 162 15.28 -1.83 3.11
N ARG A 163 15.25 -2.03 4.43
CA ARG A 163 14.76 -1.03 5.39
C ARG A 163 15.55 0.28 5.28
N CYS A 164 16.88 0.20 5.27
CA CYS A 164 17.76 1.35 5.10
C CYS A 164 17.56 2.02 3.73
N PHE A 165 17.40 1.23 2.67
CA PHE A 165 17.12 1.75 1.34
C PHE A 165 15.80 2.52 1.30
N VAL A 166 14.70 1.98 1.82
CA VAL A 166 13.41 2.67 1.91
C VAL A 166 13.52 3.96 2.75
N GLN A 167 14.24 3.92 3.87
CA GLN A 167 14.45 5.10 4.70
C GLN A 167 15.26 6.18 3.97
N SER A 168 16.21 5.81 3.13
CA SER A 168 17.01 6.75 2.35
C SER A 168 16.18 7.51 1.30
N LEU A 169 15.05 6.93 0.85
CA LEU A 169 14.05 7.58 0.02
C LEU A 169 13.13 8.52 0.82
N LYS A 170 13.43 8.78 2.10
CA LYS A 170 12.66 9.62 3.04
C LYS A 170 11.29 9.05 3.40
N ALA A 171 11.02 7.78 3.15
CA ALA A 171 9.86 7.09 3.69
C ALA A 171 10.14 6.60 5.13
N LEU A 172 9.09 6.22 5.85
CA LEU A 172 9.13 5.74 7.24
C LEU A 172 8.86 4.21 7.25
N PRO A 173 9.90 3.35 7.17
CA PRO A 173 9.70 1.91 7.11
C PRO A 173 9.20 1.35 8.43
N ILE A 174 8.17 0.49 8.37
CA ILE A 174 7.64 -0.31 9.48
C ILE A 174 7.59 -1.75 9.02
N VAL A 175 8.16 -2.67 9.80
CA VAL A 175 8.11 -4.10 9.49
C VAL A 175 6.91 -4.73 10.21
N LEU A 176 6.10 -5.49 9.49
CA LEU A 176 4.95 -6.24 10.02
C LEU A 176 4.91 -7.65 9.42
N ASP A 177 4.32 -8.58 10.14
CA ASP A 177 3.85 -9.83 9.53
C ASP A 177 2.79 -9.53 8.44
N TYR A 178 2.82 -10.24 7.33
CA TYR A 178 1.94 -9.95 6.20
C TYR A 178 0.45 -10.23 6.48
N ARG A 179 0.13 -11.17 7.39
CA ARG A 179 -1.26 -11.44 7.81
C ARG A 179 -1.76 -10.34 8.74
N LEU A 180 -0.87 -9.87 9.65
CA LEU A 180 -1.17 -8.72 10.50
C LEU A 180 -1.37 -7.46 9.65
N HIS A 181 -0.53 -7.24 8.62
CA HIS A 181 -0.70 -6.16 7.65
C HIS A 181 -2.12 -6.16 7.07
N ASP A 182 -2.59 -7.31 6.55
CA ASP A 182 -3.89 -7.38 5.88
C ASP A 182 -5.07 -7.20 6.87
N THR A 183 -4.89 -7.56 8.12
CA THR A 183 -5.87 -7.27 9.19
C THR A 183 -5.90 -5.78 9.52
N VAL A 184 -4.72 -5.16 9.73
CA VAL A 184 -4.60 -3.73 10.07
C VAL A 184 -5.14 -2.87 8.92
N THR A 185 -4.66 -3.09 7.69
CA THR A 185 -5.12 -2.33 6.52
C THR A 185 -6.59 -2.58 6.19
N GLY A 186 -7.07 -3.81 6.43
CA GLY A 186 -8.48 -4.16 6.38
C GLY A 186 -9.34 -3.25 7.25
N THR A 187 -8.87 -3.00 8.48
CA THR A 187 -9.61 -2.21 9.47
C THR A 187 -9.52 -0.70 9.21
N ILE A 188 -8.31 -0.17 8.93
CA ILE A 188 -8.10 1.29 8.87
C ILE A 188 -8.21 1.88 7.46
N SER A 189 -8.27 1.04 6.42
CA SER A 189 -8.36 1.47 5.02
C SER A 189 -9.52 0.81 4.27
N HIS A 190 -9.58 -0.54 4.23
CA HIS A 190 -10.57 -1.21 3.39
C HIS A 190 -12.00 -1.03 3.93
N LEU A 191 -12.21 -1.21 5.22
CA LEU A 191 -13.51 -0.96 5.88
C LEU A 191 -14.00 0.48 5.66
N PRO A 192 -13.22 1.54 5.91
CA PRO A 192 -13.64 2.92 5.63
C PRO A 192 -14.10 3.16 4.19
N HIS A 193 -13.42 2.58 3.19
CA HIS A 193 -13.83 2.73 1.80
C HIS A 193 -15.17 2.03 1.51
N ILE A 194 -15.39 0.87 2.08
CA ILE A 194 -16.67 0.15 1.96
C ILE A 194 -17.79 0.95 2.63
N ILE A 195 -17.56 1.47 3.83
CA ILE A 195 -18.52 2.30 4.56
C ILE A 195 -18.88 3.56 3.76
N ALA A 196 -17.87 4.27 3.25
CA ALA A 196 -18.08 5.46 2.42
C ALA A 196 -18.90 5.14 1.17
N SER A 197 -18.60 4.04 0.49
CA SER A 197 -19.35 3.59 -0.70
C SER A 197 -20.78 3.16 -0.35
N CYS A 198 -20.98 2.44 0.76
CA CYS A 198 -22.30 2.07 1.26
C CYS A 198 -23.13 3.31 1.60
N LEU A 199 -22.53 4.29 2.28
CA LEU A 199 -23.22 5.53 2.64
C LEU A 199 -23.66 6.33 1.40
N VAL A 200 -22.80 6.45 0.38
CA VAL A 200 -23.16 7.09 -0.89
C VAL A 200 -24.29 6.35 -1.59
N ASN A 201 -24.19 5.02 -1.68
CA ASN A 201 -25.22 4.20 -2.32
C ASN A 201 -26.54 4.26 -1.58
N PHE A 202 -26.52 4.29 -0.25
CA PHE A 202 -27.73 4.45 0.58
C PHE A 202 -28.41 5.79 0.31
N VAL A 203 -27.66 6.91 0.35
CA VAL A 203 -28.22 8.24 0.03
C VAL A 203 -28.77 8.24 -1.40
N LYS A 204 -28.06 7.71 -2.38
CA LYS A 204 -28.51 7.61 -3.77
C LYS A 204 -29.84 6.86 -3.91
N SER A 205 -30.05 5.79 -3.14
CA SER A 205 -31.25 4.95 -3.22
C SER A 205 -32.45 5.50 -2.47
N THR A 206 -32.21 6.41 -1.50
CA THR A 206 -33.26 7.00 -0.62
C THR A 206 -33.54 8.47 -0.92
N ASP A 207 -32.81 9.08 -1.86
CA ASP A 207 -32.98 10.49 -2.20
C ASP A 207 -34.38 10.79 -2.77
N THR A 208 -34.81 12.01 -2.60
CA THR A 208 -36.09 12.50 -3.15
C THR A 208 -36.01 12.65 -4.66
N LYS A 209 -37.18 12.80 -5.33
CA LYS A 209 -37.22 13.06 -6.78
C LYS A 209 -36.51 14.35 -7.17
N GLU A 210 -36.49 15.33 -6.26
CA GLU A 210 -35.84 16.61 -6.40
C GLU A 210 -34.34 16.57 -6.02
N GLU A 211 -33.79 15.40 -5.73
CA GLU A 211 -32.39 15.18 -5.32
C GLU A 211 -31.97 16.06 -4.12
N LEU A 212 -32.84 16.24 -3.12
CA LEU A 212 -32.58 17.13 -2.00
C LEU A 212 -31.40 16.67 -1.11
N MET A 213 -31.21 15.37 -0.92
CA MET A 213 -30.07 14.86 -0.14
C MET A 213 -28.74 15.17 -0.87
N LYS A 214 -28.70 14.97 -2.16
CA LYS A 214 -27.55 15.32 -3.02
C LYS A 214 -27.28 16.84 -3.01
N LEU A 215 -28.33 17.66 -3.11
CA LEU A 215 -28.22 19.12 -3.10
C LEU A 215 -27.71 19.64 -1.75
N LEU A 216 -28.22 19.09 -0.64
CA LEU A 216 -27.91 19.55 0.72
C LEU A 216 -26.68 18.87 1.33
N ALA A 217 -26.04 17.94 0.63
CA ALA A 217 -24.82 17.27 1.08
C ALA A 217 -23.72 18.31 1.35
N ALA A 218 -23.43 18.56 2.62
CA ALA A 218 -22.45 19.53 3.10
C ALA A 218 -21.10 18.89 3.44
N GLY A 219 -20.19 19.65 4.06
CA GLY A 219 -18.82 19.25 4.36
C GLY A 219 -18.69 17.89 5.03
N GLY A 220 -19.39 17.63 6.13
CA GLY A 220 -19.28 16.36 6.86
C GLY A 220 -19.59 15.13 6.00
N PHE A 221 -20.63 15.18 5.16
CA PHE A 221 -20.92 14.09 4.22
C PHE A 221 -19.85 13.96 3.16
N LYS A 222 -19.41 15.08 2.56
CA LYS A 222 -18.38 15.08 1.50
C LYS A 222 -17.04 14.60 2.01
N ASP A 223 -16.66 14.97 3.23
CA ASP A 223 -15.40 14.56 3.85
C ASP A 223 -15.36 13.06 4.10
N ILE A 224 -16.40 12.50 4.72
CA ILE A 224 -16.51 11.07 5.03
C ILE A 224 -16.58 10.23 3.74
N THR A 225 -17.24 10.74 2.68
CA THR A 225 -17.47 10.00 1.44
C THR A 225 -16.46 10.31 0.34
N ARG A 226 -15.49 11.19 0.56
CA ARG A 226 -14.47 11.57 -0.45
C ARG A 226 -13.80 10.36 -1.07
N ILE A 227 -13.47 9.37 -0.26
CA ILE A 227 -12.79 8.14 -0.71
C ILE A 227 -13.66 7.21 -1.57
N ALA A 228 -14.98 7.38 -1.55
CA ALA A 228 -15.89 6.60 -2.41
C ALA A 228 -15.73 6.91 -3.92
N SER A 229 -15.02 8.00 -4.29
CA SER A 229 -14.70 8.32 -5.68
C SER A 229 -13.48 7.60 -6.24
N SER A 230 -12.88 6.68 -5.49
CA SER A 230 -11.72 5.90 -5.91
C SER A 230 -12.03 4.90 -7.02
N SER A 231 -10.99 4.35 -7.67
CA SER A 231 -11.12 3.42 -8.80
C SER A 231 -11.91 2.15 -8.43
N PRO A 232 -13.04 1.86 -9.10
CA PRO A 232 -13.82 0.65 -8.83
C PRO A 232 -13.05 -0.64 -9.09
N ILE A 233 -12.21 -0.68 -10.13
CA ILE A 233 -11.40 -1.85 -10.50
C ILE A 233 -10.39 -2.16 -9.39
N MET A 234 -9.71 -1.15 -8.88
CA MET A 234 -8.73 -1.32 -7.79
C MET A 234 -9.42 -1.85 -6.52
N TRP A 235 -10.54 -1.25 -6.12
CA TRP A 235 -11.26 -1.64 -4.90
C TRP A 235 -11.91 -3.01 -5.01
N GLN A 236 -12.42 -3.39 -6.18
CA GLN A 236 -12.86 -4.76 -6.46
C GLN A 236 -11.74 -5.77 -6.17
N GLN A 237 -10.53 -5.52 -6.68
CA GLN A 237 -9.38 -6.42 -6.47
C GLN A 237 -8.97 -6.48 -5.00
N ILE A 238 -8.90 -5.34 -4.31
CA ILE A 238 -8.58 -5.27 -2.87
C ILE A 238 -9.59 -6.10 -2.06
N CYS A 239 -10.88 -5.87 -2.27
CA CYS A 239 -11.94 -6.58 -1.56
C CYS A 239 -11.89 -8.10 -1.80
N LEU A 240 -11.65 -8.54 -3.03
CA LEU A 240 -11.55 -9.97 -3.35
C LEU A 240 -10.29 -10.62 -2.77
N LYS A 241 -9.17 -9.91 -2.73
CA LYS A 241 -7.90 -10.45 -2.24
C LYS A 241 -7.78 -10.44 -0.71
N ASN A 242 -8.51 -9.57 -0.02
CA ASN A 242 -8.58 -9.52 1.45
C ASN A 242 -9.98 -9.88 1.98
N LYS A 243 -10.73 -10.71 1.22
CA LYS A 243 -12.15 -10.96 1.48
C LYS A 243 -12.45 -11.49 2.88
N ASP A 244 -11.64 -12.43 3.38
CA ASP A 244 -11.91 -13.11 4.65
C ASP A 244 -11.72 -12.16 5.84
N ASN A 245 -10.65 -11.34 5.83
CA ASN A 245 -10.46 -10.29 6.81
C ASN A 245 -11.56 -9.23 6.73
N ILE A 246 -11.88 -8.75 5.52
CA ILE A 246 -12.90 -7.72 5.32
C ILE A 246 -14.27 -8.22 5.79
N SER A 247 -14.66 -9.45 5.47
CA SER A 247 -15.93 -10.03 5.92
C SER A 247 -16.03 -10.04 7.45
N ARG A 248 -15.02 -10.58 8.12
CA ARG A 248 -14.97 -10.61 9.60
C ARG A 248 -14.99 -9.21 10.22
N ILE A 249 -14.29 -8.24 9.62
CA ILE A 249 -14.25 -6.86 10.10
C ILE A 249 -15.62 -6.18 9.90
N LEU A 250 -16.29 -6.44 8.78
CA LEU A 250 -17.63 -5.94 8.49
C LEU A 250 -18.66 -6.49 9.50
N ASP A 251 -18.61 -7.78 9.82
CA ASP A 251 -19.49 -8.37 10.82
C ASP A 251 -19.34 -7.63 12.17
N ALA A 252 -18.11 -7.42 12.64
CA ALA A 252 -17.84 -6.69 13.87
C ALA A 252 -18.33 -5.23 13.80
N TYR A 253 -18.17 -4.57 12.65
CA TYR A 253 -18.66 -3.20 12.47
C TYR A 253 -20.20 -3.11 12.43
N ILE A 254 -20.87 -4.10 11.86
CA ILE A 254 -22.35 -4.20 11.88
C ILE A 254 -22.86 -4.35 13.32
N GLU A 255 -22.17 -5.14 14.14
CA GLU A 255 -22.49 -5.25 15.57
C GLU A 255 -22.33 -3.91 16.30
N GLU A 256 -21.30 -3.12 15.96
CA GLU A 256 -21.11 -1.79 16.53
C GLU A 256 -22.24 -0.81 16.14
N LEU A 257 -22.67 -0.85 14.87
CA LEU A 257 -23.82 -0.09 14.40
C LEU A 257 -25.12 -0.50 15.11
N ASN A 258 -25.32 -1.80 15.34
CA ASN A 258 -26.49 -2.31 16.06
C ASN A 258 -26.49 -1.85 17.53
N ARG A 259 -25.32 -1.82 18.21
CA ARG A 259 -25.21 -1.27 19.58
C ARG A 259 -25.64 0.19 19.65
N ALA A 260 -25.11 1.01 18.72
CA ALA A 260 -25.53 2.41 18.63
C ALA A 260 -27.04 2.56 18.38
N LYS A 261 -27.61 1.74 17.47
CA LYS A 261 -29.02 1.73 17.17
C LYS A 261 -29.87 1.39 18.41
N ILE A 262 -29.50 0.35 19.18
CA ILE A 262 -30.21 -0.06 20.40
C ILE A 262 -30.25 1.09 21.43
N SER A 263 -29.13 1.79 21.64
CA SER A 263 -29.06 2.92 22.57
C SER A 263 -29.91 4.11 22.08
N ILE A 264 -30.00 4.34 20.75
CA ILE A 264 -30.88 5.36 20.16
C ILE A 264 -32.36 4.98 20.37
N ASP A 265 -32.74 3.75 20.04
CA ASP A 265 -34.13 3.27 20.17
C ASP A 265 -34.63 3.29 21.63
N ALA A 266 -33.75 3.03 22.59
CA ALA A 266 -34.02 3.08 24.00
C ALA A 266 -34.01 4.50 24.60
N GLY A 267 -33.58 5.52 23.83
CA GLY A 267 -33.39 6.87 24.36
C GLY A 267 -32.37 6.94 25.50
N ASN A 268 -31.34 6.06 25.49
CA ASN A 268 -30.38 5.96 26.58
C ASN A 268 -29.31 7.06 26.47
N GLU A 269 -29.61 8.22 27.06
CA GLU A 269 -28.74 9.40 27.00
C GLU A 269 -27.32 9.13 27.49
N ARG A 270 -27.18 8.35 28.59
CA ARG A 270 -25.88 8.04 29.18
C ARG A 270 -25.02 7.18 28.24
N GLU A 271 -25.57 6.15 27.64
CA GLU A 271 -24.84 5.29 26.70
C GLU A 271 -24.48 6.05 25.44
N LEU A 272 -25.39 6.86 24.90
CA LEU A 272 -25.12 7.70 23.72
C LEU A 272 -24.00 8.70 24.00
N PHE A 273 -24.03 9.37 25.18
CA PHE A 273 -22.92 10.26 25.56
C PHE A 273 -21.58 9.52 25.61
N SER A 274 -21.54 8.37 26.29
CA SER A 274 -20.29 7.56 26.40
C SER A 274 -19.81 7.04 25.06
N PHE A 275 -20.70 6.67 24.14
CA PHE A 275 -20.37 6.25 22.79
C PHE A 275 -19.61 7.35 22.02
N PHE A 276 -20.15 8.57 21.99
CA PHE A 276 -19.49 9.68 21.31
C PHE A 276 -18.24 10.18 22.04
N GLU A 277 -18.24 10.16 23.36
CA GLU A 277 -17.07 10.57 24.15
C GLU A 277 -15.87 9.64 23.89
N SER A 278 -16.08 8.33 23.96
CA SER A 278 -15.04 7.32 23.69
C SER A 278 -14.44 7.48 22.28
N SER A 279 -15.29 7.66 21.26
CA SER A 279 -14.83 7.84 19.88
C SER A 279 -14.04 9.13 19.70
N ARG A 280 -14.49 10.24 20.30
CA ARG A 280 -13.78 11.53 20.31
C ARG A 280 -12.40 11.40 20.95
N ASP A 281 -12.31 10.76 22.10
CA ASP A 281 -11.09 10.67 22.87
C ASP A 281 -10.06 9.77 22.14
N TYR A 282 -10.51 8.66 21.58
CA TYR A 282 -9.65 7.82 20.75
C TYR A 282 -9.17 8.56 19.49
N ARG A 283 -10.08 9.28 18.78
CA ARG A 283 -9.71 10.06 17.59
C ARG A 283 -8.67 11.14 17.92
N ASN A 284 -8.81 11.80 19.06
CA ASN A 284 -7.89 12.84 19.52
C ASN A 284 -6.52 12.28 19.98
N SER A 285 -6.45 10.99 20.32
CA SER A 285 -5.20 10.32 20.68
C SER A 285 -4.37 9.89 19.45
N MET A 286 -4.95 9.92 18.25
CA MET A 286 -4.23 9.56 17.03
C MET A 286 -3.11 10.56 16.77
N PRO A 287 -1.91 10.07 16.39
CA PRO A 287 -0.78 10.94 16.10
C PRO A 287 -1.07 11.86 14.92
N ASP A 288 -0.64 13.11 15.04
CA ASP A 288 -0.65 14.04 13.91
C ASP A 288 0.54 13.73 13.00
N HIS A 289 0.28 13.35 11.74
CA HIS A 289 1.32 13.01 10.75
C HIS A 289 2.24 14.18 10.40
N SER A 290 1.90 15.41 10.80
CA SER A 290 2.76 16.59 10.65
C SER A 290 3.94 16.64 11.63
N ALA A 291 3.96 15.81 12.67
CA ALA A 291 4.90 15.91 13.81
C ALA A 291 6.21 15.09 13.66
N GLY A 292 6.48 14.44 12.51
CA GLY A 292 7.69 13.62 12.30
C GLY A 292 7.60 12.21 12.92
N PRO A 293 8.66 11.38 12.81
CA PRO A 293 8.61 9.98 13.21
C PRO A 293 8.34 9.81 14.70
N ILE A 294 7.32 9.04 15.02
CA ILE A 294 6.91 8.78 16.40
C ILE A 294 7.95 7.88 17.06
N LYS A 295 8.70 8.44 18.03
CA LYS A 295 9.73 7.72 18.82
C LYS A 295 9.23 6.43 19.50
N LYS A 296 7.91 6.27 19.71
CA LYS A 296 7.33 5.10 20.38
C LYS A 296 7.28 3.81 19.51
N ILE A 297 7.35 3.92 18.18
CA ILE A 297 7.30 2.74 17.30
C ILE A 297 8.61 1.94 17.40
N PHE A 298 9.74 2.61 17.68
CA PHE A 298 11.03 1.95 17.89
C PHE A 298 11.08 1.10 19.17
N ALA A 299 10.35 1.45 20.21
CA ALA A 299 10.32 0.70 21.47
C ALA A 299 9.52 -0.61 21.35
N LEU A 300 8.42 -0.62 20.59
CA LEU A 300 7.62 -1.83 20.33
C LEU A 300 8.38 -2.91 19.55
N TYR A 301 9.42 -2.54 18.81
CA TYR A 301 10.20 -3.46 17.98
C TYR A 301 11.24 -4.25 18.79
N CYS A 302 11.83 -3.63 19.82
CA CYS A 302 12.77 -4.33 20.71
C CYS A 302 12.07 -5.38 21.57
N ASP A 303 10.85 -5.07 22.03
CA ASP A 303 10.10 -5.98 22.93
C ASP A 303 9.58 -7.23 22.19
N ILE A 304 9.26 -7.15 20.89
CA ILE A 304 8.79 -8.32 20.10
C ILE A 304 9.94 -9.27 19.72
N ILE A 305 11.16 -8.77 19.58
CA ILE A 305 12.35 -9.61 19.29
C ILE A 305 12.83 -10.33 20.53
N ASP A 306 12.70 -9.71 21.72
CA ASP A 306 13.10 -10.30 23.00
C ASP A 306 12.12 -11.38 23.51
N GLU A 307 10.86 -11.38 23.07
CA GLU A 307 9.88 -12.43 23.41
C GLU A 307 9.90 -13.65 22.46
N ALA A 308 10.63 -13.59 21.34
CA ALA A 308 10.75 -14.66 20.35
C ALA A 308 12.12 -15.38 20.36
N GLY A 309 12.97 -15.11 21.36
CA GLY A 309 14.28 -15.73 21.59
C GLY A 309 14.25 -16.93 22.52
#